data_235655080fc7386e93f72d261f91af49
#
_entry.id   235655080fc7386e93f72d261f91af49
#
_cell.length_a   1.000
_cell.length_b   1.000
_cell.length_c   1.000
_cell.angle_alpha   90.00
_cell.angle_beta   90.00
_cell.angle_gamma   90.00
#
_symmetry.space_group_name_H-M   'P 1'
#
loop_
_entity.id
_entity.type
_entity.pdbx_description
1 polymer ?
#
loop_
_entity_poly.entity_id
_entity_poly.type
_entity_poly.pdbx_seq_one_letter_code
_entity_poly.pdbx_strand_id
1 'polypeptide(L)'
;MVEENNSDLKSFVLEGVLEDYSQWFSDIVVSMTYLETSPLPEGFSLPLSFREWVSKNQNNREINPSALKSLSNAHYSMRVASESVIAPLLERQRPDYKMFVEFKNLYNLFLSQLHSQENLKTEGEDVLDGLRPLGNLQADLDREMERLSRSDNPFALACARIDEFSAANDQNAALMVAKNNIIKSVRPFDDVYYLGDGEFLLSLKHTDVVGGEVALIRMQRSLAIDAKNTVELSLSFCLSEPVTGDEISGLINNMKNDLDNHKEDKDVILKFLDISPLERFIGSKK
;
A
#
# COMPACT_ATOMS: atom_id res chain seq x y z
N MET A 1 -29.75 -16.01 2.44
CA MET A 1 -28.73 -16.76 3.24
C MET A 1 -27.92 -17.68 2.32
N VAL A 2 -27.41 -17.17 1.19
CA VAL A 2 -26.59 -17.92 0.21
C VAL A 2 -25.47 -17.03 -0.40
N GLU A 3 -25.41 -15.73 -0.09
CA GLU A 3 -24.41 -14.80 -0.70
C GLU A 3 -23.12 -14.62 0.13
N GLU A 4 -23.13 -14.92 1.43
CA GLU A 4 -21.94 -14.76 2.29
C GLU A 4 -20.81 -15.79 2.02
N ASN A 5 -21.10 -16.90 1.33
CA ASN A 5 -20.11 -17.96 1.11
C ASN A 5 -19.24 -17.79 -0.16
N ASN A 6 -19.47 -16.74 -0.96
CA ASN A 6 -18.78 -16.64 -2.26
C ASN A 6 -17.56 -15.69 -2.22
N SER A 7 -17.52 -14.74 -1.28
CA SER A 7 -16.38 -13.84 -1.09
C SER A 7 -15.20 -14.55 -0.40
N ASP A 8 -15.49 -15.33 0.62
CA ASP A 8 -14.47 -16.08 1.39
C ASP A 8 -13.80 -17.18 0.55
N LEU A 9 -14.58 -17.84 -0.33
CA LEU A 9 -14.03 -18.83 -1.27
C LEU A 9 -13.13 -18.23 -2.34
N LYS A 10 -13.36 -16.97 -2.74
CA LYS A 10 -12.57 -16.27 -3.78
C LYS A 10 -11.26 -15.72 -3.20
N SER A 11 -11.26 -15.20 -1.98
CA SER A 11 -10.06 -14.79 -1.24
C SER A 11 -9.12 -15.98 -1.02
N PHE A 12 -9.65 -17.10 -0.56
CA PHE A 12 -8.91 -18.32 -0.30
C PHE A 12 -8.16 -18.87 -1.54
N VAL A 13 -8.71 -18.70 -2.74
CA VAL A 13 -8.09 -19.21 -3.99
C VAL A 13 -6.89 -18.38 -4.43
N LEU A 14 -6.86 -17.08 -4.16
CA LEU A 14 -5.72 -16.22 -4.49
C LEU A 14 -4.59 -16.35 -3.46
N GLU A 15 -4.95 -16.52 -2.21
CA GLU A 15 -4.02 -16.82 -1.11
C GLU A 15 -3.24 -18.10 -1.39
N GLY A 16 -3.91 -19.16 -1.87
CA GLY A 16 -3.27 -20.40 -2.31
C GLY A 16 -2.30 -20.22 -3.49
N VAL A 17 -2.60 -19.32 -4.44
CA VAL A 17 -1.66 -18.97 -5.52
C VAL A 17 -0.42 -18.28 -4.97
N LEU A 18 -0.58 -17.35 -4.02
CA LEU A 18 0.53 -16.64 -3.38
C LEU A 18 1.43 -17.60 -2.60
N GLU A 19 0.85 -18.52 -1.83
CA GLU A 19 1.59 -19.54 -1.08
C GLU A 19 2.41 -20.43 -2.00
N ASP A 20 1.81 -20.97 -3.07
CA ASP A 20 2.47 -21.84 -4.04
C ASP A 20 3.67 -21.15 -4.69
N TYR A 21 3.51 -19.88 -5.12
CA TYR A 21 4.60 -19.14 -5.76
C TYR A 21 5.67 -18.72 -4.76
N SER A 22 5.32 -18.43 -3.52
CA SER A 22 6.28 -18.12 -2.45
C SER A 22 7.11 -19.36 -2.10
N GLN A 23 6.49 -20.53 -2.01
CA GLN A 23 7.19 -21.80 -1.77
C GLN A 23 8.12 -22.11 -2.95
N TRP A 24 7.62 -22.01 -4.18
CA TRP A 24 8.41 -22.26 -5.39
C TRP A 24 9.65 -21.35 -5.48
N PHE A 25 9.51 -20.05 -5.19
CA PHE A 25 10.64 -19.12 -5.16
C PHE A 25 11.63 -19.46 -4.04
N SER A 26 11.13 -19.82 -2.86
CA SER A 26 11.93 -20.26 -1.74
C SER A 26 12.77 -21.50 -2.09
N ASP A 27 12.19 -22.47 -2.78
CA ASP A 27 12.88 -23.70 -3.22
C ASP A 27 14.02 -23.39 -4.19
N ILE A 28 13.82 -22.42 -5.11
CA ILE A 28 14.88 -21.94 -6.00
C ILE A 28 16.02 -21.32 -5.19
N VAL A 29 15.71 -20.42 -4.23
CA VAL A 29 16.71 -19.75 -3.39
C VAL A 29 17.48 -20.76 -2.52
N VAL A 30 16.79 -21.71 -1.91
CA VAL A 30 17.41 -22.77 -1.11
C VAL A 30 18.36 -23.61 -1.98
N SER A 31 17.92 -23.98 -3.18
CA SER A 31 18.76 -24.76 -4.10
C SER A 31 20.00 -24.00 -4.58
N MET A 32 19.90 -22.70 -4.77
CA MET A 32 21.07 -21.83 -5.07
C MET A 32 22.05 -21.75 -3.89
N THR A 33 21.52 -21.74 -2.68
CA THR A 33 22.34 -21.60 -1.45
C THR A 33 23.06 -22.91 -1.11
N TYR A 34 22.38 -24.04 -1.28
CA TYR A 34 22.86 -25.37 -0.90
C TYR A 34 23.05 -26.28 -2.13
N LEU A 35 23.66 -25.76 -3.18
CA LEU A 35 23.75 -26.39 -4.51
C LEU A 35 24.33 -27.81 -4.49
N GLU A 36 25.28 -28.08 -3.58
CA GLU A 36 25.98 -29.38 -3.50
C GLU A 36 25.24 -30.40 -2.62
N THR A 37 24.44 -29.94 -1.65
CA THR A 37 23.88 -30.78 -0.59
C THR A 37 22.36 -30.89 -0.63
N SER A 38 21.67 -29.96 -1.27
CA SER A 38 20.22 -30.01 -1.39
C SER A 38 19.80 -31.10 -2.39
N PRO A 39 18.82 -31.97 -2.05
CA PRO A 39 18.13 -32.72 -3.08
C PRO A 39 17.52 -31.72 -4.05
N LEU A 40 17.79 -31.84 -5.34
CA LEU A 40 17.07 -31.07 -6.33
C LEU A 40 15.58 -31.43 -6.20
N PRO A 41 14.68 -30.48 -5.98
CA PRO A 41 13.24 -30.78 -6.05
C PRO A 41 12.97 -31.46 -7.40
N GLU A 42 12.04 -32.40 -7.45
CA GLU A 42 11.65 -33.08 -8.69
C GLU A 42 11.10 -32.07 -9.69
N GLY A 43 12.02 -31.43 -10.42
CA GLY A 43 11.80 -30.34 -11.36
C GLY A 43 11.26 -29.08 -10.66
N PHE A 44 11.90 -27.94 -10.81
CA PHE A 44 11.37 -26.63 -10.39
C PHE A 44 10.15 -26.25 -11.24
N SER A 45 9.13 -27.14 -11.24
CA SER A 45 7.93 -26.95 -12.04
C SER A 45 7.20 -25.72 -11.55
N LEU A 46 6.89 -24.83 -12.48
CA LEU A 46 6.10 -23.65 -12.17
C LEU A 46 4.74 -24.07 -11.60
N PRO A 47 4.28 -23.46 -10.49
CA PRO A 47 2.98 -23.78 -9.91
C PRO A 47 1.85 -23.63 -10.93
N LEU A 48 0.90 -24.57 -10.93
CA LEU A 48 -0.24 -24.55 -11.85
C LEU A 48 -1.40 -23.69 -11.34
N SER A 49 -1.40 -23.36 -10.07
CA SER A 49 -2.46 -22.64 -9.36
C SER A 49 -2.85 -21.32 -10.06
N PHE A 50 -1.89 -20.53 -10.53
CA PHE A 50 -2.19 -19.30 -11.29
C PHE A 50 -2.91 -19.59 -12.62
N ARG A 51 -2.46 -20.57 -13.37
CA ARG A 51 -3.10 -20.95 -14.66
C ARG A 51 -4.52 -21.47 -14.45
N GLU A 52 -4.73 -22.24 -13.40
CA GLU A 52 -6.05 -22.72 -13.01
C GLU A 52 -6.95 -21.55 -12.59
N TRP A 53 -6.41 -20.62 -11.81
CA TRP A 53 -7.12 -19.45 -11.39
C TRP A 53 -7.53 -18.59 -12.60
N VAL A 54 -6.61 -18.30 -13.53
CA VAL A 54 -6.91 -17.57 -14.77
C VAL A 54 -7.99 -18.28 -15.58
N SER A 55 -7.87 -19.61 -15.77
CA SER A 55 -8.85 -20.38 -16.52
C SER A 55 -10.27 -20.30 -15.94
N LYS A 56 -10.38 -20.35 -14.61
CA LYS A 56 -11.67 -20.24 -13.88
C LYS A 56 -12.26 -18.84 -13.96
N ASN A 57 -11.42 -17.81 -14.13
CA ASN A 57 -11.84 -16.42 -14.06
C ASN A 57 -11.85 -15.68 -15.42
N GLN A 58 -11.51 -16.32 -16.54
CA GLN A 58 -11.51 -15.71 -17.87
C GLN A 58 -12.85 -15.07 -18.28
N ASN A 59 -13.96 -15.65 -17.83
CA ASN A 59 -15.31 -15.18 -18.14
C ASN A 59 -16.00 -14.49 -16.94
N ASN A 60 -15.25 -14.23 -15.89
CA ASN A 60 -15.80 -13.55 -14.72
C ASN A 60 -15.93 -12.07 -15.00
N ARG A 61 -17.16 -11.55 -15.00
CA ARG A 61 -17.47 -10.14 -15.26
C ARG A 61 -16.97 -9.19 -14.17
N GLU A 62 -16.62 -9.72 -13.01
CA GLU A 62 -16.08 -8.94 -11.89
C GLU A 62 -14.58 -8.65 -12.03
N ILE A 63 -13.89 -9.28 -12.98
CA ILE A 63 -12.46 -9.08 -13.21
C ILE A 63 -12.27 -8.25 -14.47
N ASN A 64 -11.56 -7.13 -14.31
CA ASN A 64 -11.22 -6.27 -15.43
C ASN A 64 -10.35 -7.03 -16.45
N PRO A 65 -10.76 -7.17 -17.72
CA PRO A 65 -10.01 -7.93 -18.73
C PRO A 65 -8.60 -7.37 -19.00
N SER A 66 -8.41 -6.04 -18.88
CA SER A 66 -7.10 -5.41 -19.05
C SER A 66 -6.17 -5.72 -17.88
N ALA A 67 -6.68 -5.75 -16.66
CA ALA A 67 -5.93 -6.15 -15.47
C ALA A 67 -5.52 -7.63 -15.52
N LEU A 68 -6.45 -8.52 -15.92
CA LEU A 68 -6.13 -9.94 -16.13
C LEU A 68 -5.07 -10.15 -17.21
N LYS A 69 -5.12 -9.37 -18.30
CA LYS A 69 -4.11 -9.38 -19.36
C LYS A 69 -2.75 -8.89 -18.86
N SER A 70 -2.71 -7.80 -18.08
CA SER A 70 -1.47 -7.27 -17.48
C SER A 70 -0.83 -8.30 -16.54
N LEU A 71 -1.62 -8.90 -15.66
CA LEU A 71 -1.17 -9.94 -14.74
C LEU A 71 -0.65 -11.18 -15.47
N SER A 72 -1.35 -11.61 -16.53
CA SER A 72 -0.91 -12.73 -17.38
C SER A 72 0.41 -12.43 -18.09
N ASN A 73 0.63 -11.18 -18.53
CA ASN A 73 1.89 -10.74 -19.11
C ASN A 73 3.03 -10.73 -18.10
N ALA A 74 2.79 -10.22 -16.89
CA ALA A 74 3.78 -10.24 -15.82
C ALA A 74 4.17 -11.67 -15.44
N HIS A 75 3.20 -12.56 -15.30
CA HIS A 75 3.44 -13.99 -15.09
C HIS A 75 4.27 -14.62 -16.21
N TYR A 76 3.95 -14.32 -17.48
CA TYR A 76 4.70 -14.84 -18.63
C TYR A 76 6.15 -14.35 -18.58
N SER A 77 6.39 -13.07 -18.35
CA SER A 77 7.75 -12.50 -18.28
C SER A 77 8.56 -13.12 -17.13
N MET A 78 7.97 -13.27 -15.96
CA MET A 78 8.56 -13.94 -14.80
C MET A 78 8.90 -15.40 -15.12
N ARG A 79 7.99 -16.14 -15.77
CA ARG A 79 8.22 -17.52 -16.18
C ARG A 79 9.40 -17.64 -17.13
N VAL A 80 9.48 -16.80 -18.16
CA VAL A 80 10.60 -16.82 -19.12
C VAL A 80 11.92 -16.52 -18.42
N ALA A 81 11.97 -15.55 -17.52
CA ALA A 81 13.17 -15.24 -16.78
C ALA A 81 13.57 -16.37 -15.81
N SER A 82 12.61 -17.11 -15.25
CA SER A 82 12.91 -18.25 -14.36
C SER A 82 13.65 -19.38 -15.06
N GLU A 83 13.43 -19.57 -16.36
CA GLU A 83 14.13 -20.62 -17.13
C GLU A 83 15.65 -20.40 -17.13
N SER A 84 16.11 -19.16 -17.21
CA SER A 84 17.54 -18.80 -17.17
C SER A 84 18.20 -19.02 -15.79
N VAL A 85 17.39 -19.11 -14.74
CA VAL A 85 17.86 -19.39 -13.37
C VAL A 85 17.77 -20.89 -13.07
N ILE A 86 16.69 -21.53 -13.50
CA ILE A 86 16.40 -22.95 -13.20
C ILE A 86 17.30 -23.89 -14.03
N ALA A 87 17.54 -23.60 -15.30
CA ALA A 87 18.34 -24.48 -16.15
C ALA A 87 19.76 -24.74 -15.61
N PRO A 88 20.54 -23.72 -15.18
CA PRO A 88 21.83 -23.97 -14.52
C PRO A 88 21.69 -24.78 -13.21
N LEU A 89 20.65 -24.52 -12.40
CA LEU A 89 20.46 -25.24 -11.14
C LEU A 89 20.23 -26.75 -11.35
N LEU A 90 19.51 -27.12 -12.40
CA LEU A 90 19.33 -28.53 -12.77
C LEU A 90 20.66 -29.22 -13.13
N GLU A 91 21.62 -28.46 -13.64
CA GLU A 91 22.99 -28.92 -13.93
C GLU A 91 23.94 -28.76 -12.74
N ARG A 92 23.43 -28.43 -11.54
CA ARG A 92 24.22 -28.11 -10.33
C ARG A 92 25.23 -26.97 -10.54
N GLN A 93 24.86 -25.99 -11.38
CA GLN A 93 25.63 -24.78 -11.62
C GLN A 93 24.89 -23.56 -11.01
N ARG A 94 25.67 -22.57 -10.59
CA ARG A 94 25.09 -21.32 -10.10
C ARG A 94 24.62 -20.48 -11.29
N PRO A 95 23.38 -19.98 -11.26
CA PRO A 95 22.93 -19.02 -12.27
C PRO A 95 23.71 -17.72 -12.19
N ASP A 96 23.77 -17.00 -13.33
CA ASP A 96 24.38 -15.69 -13.38
C ASP A 96 23.63 -14.70 -12.47
N TYR A 97 24.39 -13.86 -11.76
CA TYR A 97 23.83 -12.89 -10.80
C TYR A 97 22.81 -11.94 -11.45
N LYS A 98 23.10 -11.44 -12.66
CA LYS A 98 22.21 -10.49 -13.36
C LYS A 98 20.88 -11.16 -13.75
N MET A 99 20.95 -12.42 -14.23
CA MET A 99 19.77 -13.21 -14.56
C MET A 99 18.91 -13.47 -13.32
N PHE A 100 19.52 -13.78 -12.19
CA PHE A 100 18.78 -13.95 -10.94
C PHE A 100 18.13 -12.65 -10.48
N VAL A 101 18.82 -11.51 -10.56
CA VAL A 101 18.26 -10.19 -10.20
C VAL A 101 17.10 -9.83 -11.11
N GLU A 102 17.20 -10.07 -12.41
CA GLU A 102 16.11 -9.84 -13.37
C GLU A 102 14.90 -10.72 -13.04
N PHE A 103 15.11 -12.01 -12.85
CA PHE A 103 14.05 -12.94 -12.44
C PHE A 103 13.37 -12.49 -11.15
N LYS A 104 14.14 -12.16 -10.10
CA LYS A 104 13.61 -11.67 -8.82
C LYS A 104 12.75 -10.41 -9.00
N ASN A 105 13.18 -9.47 -9.85
CA ASN A 105 12.44 -8.24 -10.10
C ASN A 105 11.10 -8.53 -10.80
N LEU A 106 11.10 -9.43 -11.79
CA LEU A 106 9.88 -9.85 -12.49
C LEU A 106 8.95 -10.69 -11.59
N TYR A 107 9.51 -11.51 -10.71
CA TYR A 107 8.76 -12.23 -9.68
C TYR A 107 8.05 -11.25 -8.72
N ASN A 108 8.77 -10.25 -8.22
CA ASN A 108 8.19 -9.23 -7.34
C ASN A 108 7.11 -8.39 -8.07
N LEU A 109 7.32 -8.09 -9.35
CA LEU A 109 6.29 -7.40 -10.15
C LEU A 109 5.03 -8.26 -10.30
N PHE A 110 5.19 -9.56 -10.59
CA PHE A 110 4.06 -10.49 -10.66
C PHE A 110 3.31 -10.58 -9.32
N LEU A 111 4.02 -10.75 -8.20
CA LEU A 111 3.40 -10.79 -6.87
C LEU A 111 2.68 -9.48 -6.53
N SER A 112 3.29 -8.34 -6.81
CA SER A 112 2.69 -7.02 -6.60
C SER A 112 1.37 -6.87 -7.37
N GLN A 113 1.35 -7.30 -8.64
CA GLN A 113 0.12 -7.29 -9.44
C GLN A 113 -0.90 -8.32 -8.94
N LEU A 114 -0.47 -9.47 -8.43
CA LEU A 114 -1.35 -10.47 -7.86
C LEU A 114 -2.02 -9.96 -6.58
N HIS A 115 -1.26 -9.33 -5.67
CA HIS A 115 -1.81 -8.68 -4.48
C HIS A 115 -2.77 -7.54 -4.82
N SER A 116 -2.47 -6.76 -5.87
CA SER A 116 -3.40 -5.72 -6.31
C SER A 116 -4.73 -6.31 -6.79
N GLN A 117 -4.74 -7.51 -7.38
CA GLN A 117 -5.97 -8.22 -7.75
C GLN A 117 -6.76 -8.74 -6.53
N GLU A 118 -6.10 -9.05 -5.45
CA GLU A 118 -6.76 -9.43 -4.19
C GLU A 118 -7.54 -8.25 -3.60
N ASN A 119 -6.95 -7.06 -3.67
CA ASN A 119 -7.59 -5.81 -3.28
C ASN A 119 -8.67 -5.33 -4.28
N LEU A 120 -8.67 -5.83 -5.54
CA LEU A 120 -9.60 -5.46 -6.61
C LEU A 120 -10.98 -6.15 -6.50
N LYS A 121 -11.19 -7.02 -5.54
CA LYS A 121 -12.47 -7.71 -5.31
C LYS A 121 -13.41 -7.01 -4.33
N THR A 122 -12.97 -5.94 -3.73
CA THR A 122 -13.86 -4.97 -3.08
C THR A 122 -14.33 -3.99 -4.15
N GLU A 123 -15.62 -3.87 -4.35
CA GLU A 123 -16.28 -2.88 -5.23
C GLU A 123 -15.63 -1.51 -5.02
N GLY A 124 -14.70 -1.11 -5.91
CA GLY A 124 -13.97 0.14 -5.72
C GLY A 124 -12.66 0.30 -6.49
N GLU A 125 -12.42 -0.45 -7.58
CA GLU A 125 -11.15 -0.38 -8.35
C GLU A 125 -10.80 1.03 -8.86
N ASP A 126 -11.80 1.84 -9.21
CA ASP A 126 -11.62 3.25 -9.54
C ASP A 126 -11.39 4.13 -8.28
N VAL A 127 -11.74 3.62 -7.10
CA VAL A 127 -11.69 4.39 -5.86
C VAL A 127 -10.26 4.61 -5.38
N LEU A 128 -9.34 3.67 -5.55
CA LEU A 128 -7.95 3.76 -5.08
C LEU A 128 -6.94 4.18 -6.16
N ASP A 129 -7.39 4.38 -7.40
CA ASP A 129 -6.51 4.84 -8.47
C ASP A 129 -5.90 6.22 -8.16
N GLY A 130 -4.61 6.36 -8.43
CA GLY A 130 -3.84 7.57 -8.11
C GLY A 130 -3.23 7.60 -6.70
N LEU A 131 -3.52 6.61 -5.83
CA LEU A 131 -2.88 6.45 -4.54
C LEU A 131 -1.62 5.57 -4.62
N ARG A 132 -0.72 5.76 -3.67
CA ARG A 132 0.47 4.90 -3.53
C ARG A 132 0.08 3.55 -2.93
N PRO A 133 0.65 2.43 -3.41
CA PRO A 133 0.44 1.13 -2.79
C PRO A 133 0.86 1.14 -1.31
N LEU A 134 -0.01 0.64 -0.43
CA LEU A 134 0.26 0.61 1.01
C LEU A 134 1.53 -0.19 1.36
N GLY A 135 1.85 -1.24 0.60
CA GLY A 135 3.09 -2.01 0.77
C GLY A 135 4.38 -1.20 0.58
N ASN A 136 4.31 -0.02 -0.05
CA ASN A 136 5.47 0.86 -0.22
C ASN A 136 5.65 1.86 0.92
N LEU A 137 4.65 1.99 1.80
CA LEU A 137 4.59 3.02 2.83
C LEU A 137 5.87 3.11 3.65
N GLN A 138 6.30 2.00 4.25
CA GLN A 138 7.49 1.99 5.12
C GLN A 138 8.74 2.42 4.36
N ALA A 139 8.98 1.83 3.18
CA ALA A 139 10.16 2.14 2.37
C ALA A 139 10.18 3.57 1.84
N ASP A 140 9.01 4.14 1.56
CA ASP A 140 8.88 5.53 1.10
C ASP A 140 9.15 6.49 2.27
N LEU A 141 8.61 6.24 3.46
CA LEU A 141 8.84 7.06 4.64
C LEU A 141 10.28 6.95 5.16
N ASP A 142 10.88 5.77 5.15
CA ASP A 142 12.29 5.58 5.51
C ASP A 142 13.20 6.44 4.60
N ARG A 143 12.88 6.54 3.31
CA ARG A 143 13.60 7.41 2.37
C ARG A 143 13.43 8.91 2.67
N GLU A 144 12.24 9.33 3.09
CA GLU A 144 12.03 10.72 3.51
C GLU A 144 12.78 11.03 4.81
N MET A 145 12.78 10.12 5.79
CA MET A 145 13.57 10.26 7.02
C MET A 145 15.08 10.32 6.74
N GLU A 146 15.56 9.49 5.82
CA GLU A 146 16.97 9.54 5.40
C GLU A 146 17.29 10.87 4.69
N ARG A 147 16.39 11.38 3.87
CA ARG A 147 16.52 12.69 3.22
C ARG A 147 16.52 13.84 4.25
N LEU A 148 15.61 13.82 5.21
CA LEU A 148 15.56 14.76 6.32
C LEU A 148 16.90 14.77 7.08
N SER A 149 17.40 13.60 7.46
CA SER A 149 18.68 13.46 8.17
C SER A 149 19.89 14.00 7.39
N ARG A 150 19.87 13.94 6.05
CA ARG A 150 21.00 14.38 5.20
C ARG A 150 20.96 15.85 4.83
N SER A 151 19.78 16.42 4.63
CA SER A 151 19.61 17.74 3.99
C SER A 151 18.84 18.73 4.82
N ASP A 152 18.35 18.31 5.99
CA ASP A 152 17.51 19.12 6.88
C ASP A 152 16.25 19.70 6.18
N ASN A 153 15.82 19.08 5.07
CA ASN A 153 14.62 19.44 4.36
C ASN A 153 13.40 18.82 5.04
N PRO A 154 12.51 19.61 5.63
CA PRO A 154 11.36 19.09 6.36
C PRO A 154 10.37 18.39 5.42
N PHE A 155 9.61 17.44 5.97
CA PHE A 155 8.40 16.95 5.37
C PHE A 155 7.33 16.84 6.44
N ALA A 156 6.07 17.03 6.06
CA ALA A 156 4.95 16.91 6.98
C ALA A 156 4.19 15.62 6.72
N LEU A 157 3.82 14.92 7.79
CA LEU A 157 2.88 13.81 7.75
C LEU A 157 1.51 14.29 8.20
N ALA A 158 0.47 13.86 7.48
CA ALA A 158 -0.91 14.10 7.89
C ALA A 158 -1.71 12.80 7.82
N CYS A 159 -2.25 12.37 8.95
CA CYS A 159 -3.34 11.40 8.97
C CYS A 159 -4.64 12.14 8.66
N ALA A 160 -5.41 11.63 7.72
CA ALA A 160 -6.72 12.15 7.34
C ALA A 160 -7.79 11.10 7.62
N ARG A 161 -8.95 11.53 8.08
CA ARG A 161 -10.12 10.69 8.31
C ARG A 161 -11.34 11.32 7.66
N ILE A 162 -12.12 10.52 6.94
CA ILE A 162 -13.46 10.89 6.53
C ILE A 162 -14.36 10.86 7.78
N ASP A 163 -14.96 11.99 8.12
CA ASP A 163 -15.83 12.08 9.28
C ASP A 163 -17.13 11.26 9.05
N GLU A 164 -17.56 10.53 10.08
CA GLU A 164 -18.77 9.67 10.02
C GLU A 164 -18.76 8.65 8.85
N PHE A 165 -17.58 8.20 8.40
CA PHE A 165 -17.46 7.27 7.27
C PHE A 165 -18.29 6.00 7.44
N SER A 166 -18.32 5.40 8.63
CA SER A 166 -19.10 4.18 8.94
C SER A 166 -20.61 4.41 8.89
N ALA A 167 -21.07 5.64 9.03
CA ALA A 167 -22.49 6.02 8.97
C ALA A 167 -22.92 6.51 7.56
N ALA A 168 -21.98 6.62 6.61
CA ALA A 168 -22.28 7.04 5.25
C ALA A 168 -23.21 6.04 4.55
N ASN A 169 -24.22 6.54 3.86
CA ASN A 169 -25.16 5.71 3.08
C ASN A 169 -24.46 4.99 1.91
N ASP A 170 -23.42 5.59 1.36
CA ASP A 170 -22.58 5.03 0.30
C ASP A 170 -21.11 5.36 0.63
N GLN A 171 -20.45 4.41 1.26
CA GLN A 171 -19.04 4.53 1.65
C GLN A 171 -18.11 4.64 0.44
N ASN A 172 -18.43 3.96 -0.67
CA ASN A 172 -17.62 4.01 -1.89
C ASN A 172 -17.70 5.40 -2.53
N ALA A 173 -18.88 5.99 -2.61
CA ALA A 173 -19.03 7.36 -3.11
C ALA A 173 -18.30 8.37 -2.20
N ALA A 174 -18.44 8.25 -0.88
CA ALA A 174 -17.74 9.09 0.08
C ALA A 174 -16.20 8.97 -0.06
N LEU A 175 -15.70 7.74 -0.16
CA LEU A 175 -14.28 7.46 -0.35
C LEU A 175 -13.75 8.05 -1.66
N MET A 176 -14.49 7.89 -2.76
CA MET A 176 -14.12 8.42 -4.08
C MET A 176 -14.05 9.96 -4.07
N VAL A 177 -15.02 10.63 -3.45
CA VAL A 177 -15.05 12.09 -3.33
C VAL A 177 -13.87 12.58 -2.50
N ALA A 178 -13.62 11.98 -1.33
CA ALA A 178 -12.50 12.33 -0.45
C ALA A 178 -11.15 12.11 -1.16
N LYS A 179 -10.93 10.95 -1.75
CA LYS A 179 -9.71 10.61 -2.51
C LYS A 179 -9.45 11.62 -3.62
N ASN A 180 -10.46 11.88 -4.46
CA ASN A 180 -10.29 12.79 -5.60
C ASN A 180 -9.96 14.22 -5.13
N ASN A 181 -10.54 14.67 -4.02
CA ASN A 181 -10.21 15.95 -3.42
C ASN A 181 -8.77 15.99 -2.91
N ILE A 182 -8.34 14.95 -2.18
CA ILE A 182 -6.96 14.85 -1.66
C ILE A 182 -5.96 14.84 -2.82
N ILE A 183 -6.14 13.96 -3.83
CA ILE A 183 -5.23 13.86 -4.97
C ILE A 183 -5.13 15.17 -5.76
N LYS A 184 -6.24 15.87 -5.99
CA LYS A 184 -6.23 17.19 -6.65
C LYS A 184 -5.50 18.25 -5.84
N SER A 185 -5.43 18.10 -4.53
CA SER A 185 -4.90 19.11 -3.61
C SER A 185 -3.42 18.91 -3.28
N VAL A 186 -2.89 17.71 -3.40
CA VAL A 186 -1.46 17.40 -3.21
C VAL A 186 -0.65 17.69 -4.47
N ARG A 187 0.66 17.81 -4.30
CA ARG A 187 1.59 18.02 -5.44
C ARG A 187 1.94 16.64 -6.07
N PRO A 188 2.37 16.61 -7.34
CA PRO A 188 2.71 15.33 -8.01
C PRO A 188 3.80 14.48 -7.34
N PHE A 189 4.62 15.09 -6.48
CA PHE A 189 5.69 14.42 -5.76
C PHE A 189 5.33 14.08 -4.30
N ASP A 190 4.18 14.53 -3.80
CA ASP A 190 3.65 14.11 -2.51
C ASP A 190 3.08 12.69 -2.63
N ASP A 191 3.12 11.94 -1.54
CA ASP A 191 2.58 10.59 -1.52
C ASP A 191 1.29 10.55 -0.68
N VAL A 192 0.32 9.78 -1.16
CA VAL A 192 -0.96 9.55 -0.47
C VAL A 192 -1.23 8.05 -0.43
N TYR A 193 -1.54 7.55 0.76
CA TYR A 193 -1.84 6.14 1.02
C TYR A 193 -3.23 6.02 1.62
N TYR A 194 -3.95 4.98 1.25
CA TYR A 194 -5.19 4.60 1.92
C TYR A 194 -4.88 3.55 2.99
N LEU A 195 -5.30 3.82 4.22
CA LEU A 195 -5.04 2.97 5.38
C LEU A 195 -6.20 2.03 5.72
N GLY A 196 -7.33 2.16 5.01
CA GLY A 196 -8.59 1.46 5.34
C GLY A 196 -9.57 2.37 6.09
N ASP A 197 -10.82 1.93 6.23
CA ASP A 197 -11.88 2.55 7.05
C ASP A 197 -12.07 4.06 6.87
N GLY A 198 -11.84 4.58 5.64
CA GLY A 198 -11.95 6.00 5.34
C GLY A 198 -10.77 6.85 5.81
N GLU A 199 -9.65 6.23 6.15
CA GLU A 199 -8.43 6.89 6.60
C GLU A 199 -7.36 6.93 5.51
N PHE A 200 -6.62 8.04 5.47
CA PHE A 200 -5.48 8.25 4.57
C PHE A 200 -4.26 8.73 5.33
N LEU A 201 -3.09 8.45 4.78
CA LEU A 201 -1.83 9.07 5.18
C LEU A 201 -1.26 9.87 4.02
N LEU A 202 -0.92 11.12 4.29
CA LEU A 202 -0.30 12.04 3.34
C LEU A 202 1.15 12.31 3.76
N SER A 203 2.09 12.18 2.84
CA SER A 203 3.48 12.61 3.02
C SER A 203 3.73 13.83 2.13
N LEU A 204 3.72 15.01 2.76
CA LEU A 204 3.88 16.31 2.10
C LEU A 204 5.37 16.68 2.08
N LYS A 205 6.04 16.43 0.98
CA LYS A 205 7.50 16.60 0.86
C LYS A 205 7.89 18.07 0.77
N HIS A 206 9.06 18.41 1.32
CA HIS A 206 9.57 19.79 1.35
C HIS A 206 8.57 20.79 1.95
N THR A 207 7.91 20.39 3.02
CA THR A 207 6.81 21.13 3.63
C THR A 207 6.94 21.00 5.15
N ASP A 208 7.02 22.11 5.86
CA ASP A 208 6.99 22.16 7.31
C ASP A 208 5.54 22.07 7.85
N VAL A 209 5.37 22.03 9.16
CA VAL A 209 4.04 21.95 9.79
C VAL A 209 3.14 23.12 9.39
N VAL A 210 3.68 24.31 9.18
CA VAL A 210 2.90 25.51 8.81
C VAL A 210 2.39 25.40 7.37
N GLY A 211 3.27 25.00 6.45
CA GLY A 211 2.90 24.74 5.06
C GLY A 211 1.93 23.57 4.91
N GLY A 212 2.11 22.54 5.74
CA GLY A 212 1.20 21.40 5.83
C GLY A 212 -0.21 21.83 6.25
N GLU A 213 -0.33 22.62 7.31
CA GLU A 213 -1.63 23.16 7.77
C GLU A 213 -2.35 23.94 6.67
N VAL A 214 -1.62 24.82 5.97
CA VAL A 214 -2.19 25.59 4.83
C VAL A 214 -2.71 24.65 3.73
N ALA A 215 -1.98 23.56 3.43
CA ALA A 215 -2.41 22.57 2.45
C ALA A 215 -3.70 21.86 2.89
N LEU A 216 -3.79 21.45 4.17
CA LEU A 216 -4.96 20.77 4.72
C LEU A 216 -6.19 21.69 4.76
N ILE A 217 -6.05 22.96 5.18
CA ILE A 217 -7.14 23.94 5.13
C ILE A 217 -7.66 24.11 3.69
N ARG A 218 -6.77 24.10 2.71
CA ARG A 218 -7.16 24.18 1.29
C ARG A 218 -7.95 22.93 0.87
N MET A 219 -7.56 21.73 1.34
CA MET A 219 -8.28 20.49 1.07
C MET A 219 -9.69 20.53 1.65
N GLN A 220 -9.85 20.93 2.91
CA GLN A 220 -11.18 21.07 3.54
C GLN A 220 -12.07 22.05 2.77
N ARG A 221 -11.53 23.22 2.40
CA ARG A 221 -12.29 24.23 1.62
C ARG A 221 -12.67 23.70 0.23
N SER A 222 -11.78 23.01 -0.45
CA SER A 222 -12.06 22.40 -1.76
C SER A 222 -13.16 21.35 -1.64
N LEU A 223 -13.07 20.48 -0.62
CA LEU A 223 -14.07 19.46 -0.36
C LEU A 223 -15.46 20.06 -0.06
N ALA A 224 -15.52 21.09 0.76
CA ALA A 224 -16.77 21.79 1.07
C ALA A 224 -17.44 22.44 -0.16
N ILE A 225 -16.67 22.78 -1.19
CA ILE A 225 -17.19 23.31 -2.46
C ILE A 225 -17.71 22.15 -3.33
N ASP A 226 -16.94 21.07 -3.45
CA ASP A 226 -17.30 19.90 -4.26
C ASP A 226 -18.49 19.13 -3.63
N ALA A 227 -18.53 19.03 -2.30
CA ALA A 227 -19.58 18.34 -1.54
C ALA A 227 -20.97 18.99 -1.66
N LYS A 228 -21.07 20.30 -1.88
CA LYS A 228 -22.35 20.99 -2.09
C LYS A 228 -23.18 20.43 -3.25
N ASN A 229 -22.54 19.66 -4.12
CA ASN A 229 -23.17 19.14 -5.34
C ASN A 229 -23.48 17.64 -5.29
N THR A 230 -22.95 16.85 -4.32
CA THR A 230 -23.07 15.39 -4.36
C THR A 230 -23.28 14.70 -3.01
N VAL A 231 -22.41 14.89 -2.03
CA VAL A 231 -22.46 14.22 -0.71
C VAL A 231 -21.95 15.19 0.34
N GLU A 232 -22.67 15.34 1.44
CA GLU A 232 -22.20 16.11 2.59
C GLU A 232 -21.05 15.33 3.26
N LEU A 233 -19.81 15.80 3.09
CA LEU A 233 -18.61 15.11 3.52
C LEU A 233 -17.63 16.10 4.13
N SER A 234 -16.99 15.72 5.24
CA SER A 234 -15.88 16.46 5.85
C SER A 234 -14.67 15.56 6.10
N LEU A 235 -13.49 16.19 6.19
CA LEU A 235 -12.23 15.54 6.49
C LEU A 235 -11.61 16.16 7.73
N SER A 236 -11.30 15.33 8.70
CA SER A 236 -10.48 15.69 9.85
C SER A 236 -9.05 15.22 9.67
N PHE A 237 -8.10 16.00 10.15
CA PHE A 237 -6.67 15.76 9.98
C PHE A 237 -5.93 15.83 11.32
N CYS A 238 -4.89 14.99 11.45
CA CYS A 238 -3.83 15.19 12.44
C CYS A 238 -2.51 15.35 11.70
N LEU A 239 -1.82 16.46 11.95
CA LEU A 239 -0.61 16.89 11.25
C LEU A 239 0.59 16.84 12.18
N SER A 240 1.71 16.32 11.70
CA SER A 240 3.01 16.32 12.38
C SER A 240 4.14 16.63 11.42
N GLU A 241 5.22 17.19 11.93
CA GLU A 241 6.50 17.33 11.24
C GLU A 241 7.50 16.38 11.93
N PRO A 242 7.89 15.28 11.26
CA PRO A 242 8.86 14.35 11.81
C PRO A 242 10.24 15.01 12.01
N VAL A 243 10.94 14.62 13.05
CA VAL A 243 12.32 15.04 13.30
C VAL A 243 13.27 13.85 13.22
N THR A 244 14.56 14.12 13.01
CA THR A 244 15.57 13.07 12.94
C THR A 244 15.60 12.25 14.23
N GLY A 245 15.39 10.94 14.10
CA GLY A 245 15.34 10.00 15.22
C GLY A 245 13.94 9.59 15.65
N ASP A 246 12.89 10.14 15.05
CA ASP A 246 11.53 9.68 15.29
C ASP A 246 11.33 8.26 14.76
N GLU A 247 10.57 7.47 15.52
CA GLU A 247 10.05 6.18 15.06
C GLU A 247 8.70 6.43 14.35
N ILE A 248 8.73 6.37 13.02
CA ILE A 248 7.63 6.79 12.15
C ILE A 248 6.34 6.01 12.41
N SER A 249 6.43 4.69 12.65
CA SER A 249 5.23 3.88 12.90
C SER A 249 4.55 4.28 14.22
N GLY A 250 5.33 4.59 15.24
CA GLY A 250 4.82 5.12 16.50
C GLY A 250 4.20 6.51 16.35
N LEU A 251 4.82 7.38 15.54
CA LEU A 251 4.29 8.70 15.25
C LEU A 251 2.92 8.61 14.54
N ILE A 252 2.81 7.78 13.50
CA ILE A 252 1.54 7.56 12.78
C ILE A 252 0.46 7.02 13.72
N ASN A 253 0.80 6.04 14.57
CA ASN A 253 -0.16 5.48 15.54
C ASN A 253 -0.63 6.54 16.54
N ASN A 254 0.25 7.41 17.02
CA ASN A 254 -0.11 8.50 17.93
C ASN A 254 -1.03 9.51 17.26
N MET A 255 -0.74 9.89 15.99
CA MET A 255 -1.58 10.79 15.20
C MET A 255 -2.99 10.20 14.96
N LYS A 256 -3.08 8.90 14.69
CA LYS A 256 -4.38 8.19 14.56
C LYS A 256 -5.15 8.19 15.88
N ASN A 257 -4.48 7.90 16.98
CA ASN A 257 -5.09 7.94 18.32
C ASN A 257 -5.62 9.34 18.65
N ASP A 258 -4.90 10.40 18.28
CA ASP A 258 -5.38 11.77 18.47
C ASP A 258 -6.64 12.06 17.66
N LEU A 259 -6.70 11.60 16.40
CA LEU A 259 -7.92 11.70 15.60
C LEU A 259 -9.09 10.89 16.21
N ASP A 260 -8.81 9.71 16.74
CA ASP A 260 -9.83 8.87 17.38
C ASP A 260 -10.38 9.50 18.68
N ASN A 261 -9.52 10.16 19.45
CA ASN A 261 -9.93 10.90 20.65
C ASN A 261 -10.84 12.11 20.32
N HIS A 262 -10.79 12.60 19.07
CA HIS A 262 -11.62 13.70 18.55
C HIS A 262 -12.64 13.20 17.52
N LYS A 263 -13.12 11.97 17.67
CA LYS A 263 -14.03 11.34 16.71
C LYS A 263 -15.39 12.04 16.60
N GLU A 264 -15.82 12.70 17.66
CA GLU A 264 -17.07 13.47 17.68
C GLU A 264 -16.94 14.84 17.00
N ASP A 265 -15.70 15.34 16.85
CA ASP A 265 -15.42 16.60 16.18
C ASP A 265 -15.27 16.38 14.68
N LYS A 266 -15.86 17.26 13.87
CA LYS A 266 -15.80 17.23 12.40
C LYS A 266 -14.99 18.40 11.88
N ASP A 267 -14.36 18.19 10.71
CA ASP A 267 -13.65 19.23 9.97
C ASP A 267 -12.52 19.88 10.78
N VAL A 268 -11.86 19.09 11.66
CA VAL A 268 -10.79 19.56 12.52
C VAL A 268 -9.41 19.32 11.93
N ILE A 269 -8.46 20.21 12.26
CA ILE A 269 -7.03 20.00 11.99
C ILE A 269 -6.32 20.04 13.34
N LEU A 270 -5.85 18.86 13.78
CA LEU A 270 -5.05 18.68 14.99
C LEU A 270 -3.58 18.80 14.61
N LYS A 271 -2.75 19.34 15.51
CA LYS A 271 -1.30 19.33 15.40
C LYS A 271 -0.73 18.41 16.46
N PHE A 272 -0.15 17.30 16.03
CA PHE A 272 0.60 16.44 16.92
C PHE A 272 1.99 17.04 17.13
N LEU A 273 2.18 17.61 18.31
CA LEU A 273 3.49 18.06 18.76
C LEU A 273 4.12 16.93 19.58
N ASP A 274 5.06 16.20 18.98
CA ASP A 274 5.86 15.27 19.77
C ASP A 274 6.80 16.09 20.65
N ILE A 275 6.41 16.19 21.93
CA ILE A 275 7.25 16.81 22.95
C ILE A 275 8.47 15.90 23.08
N SER A 276 9.65 16.43 22.82
CA SER A 276 10.90 15.68 22.92
C SER A 276 10.97 14.88 24.23
N PRO A 277 11.61 13.71 24.26
CA PRO A 277 11.74 12.92 25.50
C PRO A 277 12.23 13.74 26.71
N LEU A 278 13.05 14.77 26.46
CA LEU A 278 13.55 15.70 27.47
C LEU A 278 12.44 16.63 28.00
N GLU A 279 11.55 17.12 27.15
CA GLU A 279 10.44 17.99 27.52
C GLU A 279 9.33 17.21 28.25
N ARG A 280 9.10 15.93 27.90
CA ARG A 280 8.22 15.02 28.65
C ARG A 280 8.71 14.83 30.07
N PHE A 281 10.04 14.74 30.29
CA PHE A 281 10.66 14.61 31.62
C PHE A 281 10.55 15.91 32.44
N ILE A 282 10.58 17.07 31.81
CA ILE A 282 10.48 18.37 32.47
C ILE A 282 9.02 18.73 32.75
N GLY A 283 8.07 18.37 31.87
CA GLY A 283 6.63 18.66 32.01
C GLY A 283 5.90 17.84 33.07
N SER A 284 6.42 16.68 33.46
CA SER A 284 5.84 15.82 34.49
C SER A 284 6.17 16.26 35.96
N LYS A 285 6.79 17.44 36.12
CA LYS A 285 7.12 18.04 37.44
C LYS A 285 6.29 19.28 37.77
N LYS A 286 5.03 19.38 37.29
CA LYS A 286 4.09 20.38 37.82
C LYS A 286 2.85 19.73 38.41
#